data_61e24d7a5e0c26011fa0d3d0c20f3e57
#
_entry.id   61e24d7a5e0c26011fa0d3d0c20f3e57
#
_cell.length_a   1.000
_cell.length_b   1.000
_cell.length_c   1.000
_cell.angle_alpha   90.00
_cell.angle_beta   90.00
_cell.angle_gamma   90.00
#
_symmetry.space_group_name_H-M   'P 1'
#
loop_
_entity.id
_entity.type
_entity.pdbx_description
1 polymer ?
#
loop_
_entity_poly.entity_id
_entity_poly.type
_entity_poly.pdbx_seq_one_letter_code
_entity_poly.pdbx_strand_id
1 'polypeptide(L)'
;MQYEEVVGLLVAARKVKAEIDSKIKRLEREVLETKFANDAVQPIRNQGGERTVEGVTFEIKRTYVWDQELLAEALKMYPSVEDWPSFVTPVNEVKVNLTKFKQFCLDHADHPLLPKIHGAMSAKFGDPKIKAMST
;
A
#
# COMPACT_ATOMS: atom_id res chain seq x y z
N MET A 1 -9.99 14.65 40.76
CA MET A 1 -10.73 15.07 39.55
C MET A 1 -11.85 14.06 39.32
N GLN A 2 -13.06 14.52 39.12
CA GLN A 2 -14.18 13.64 38.89
C GLN A 2 -14.22 13.10 37.46
N TYR A 3 -14.90 11.97 37.28
CA TYR A 3 -14.97 11.30 35.98
C TYR A 3 -15.49 12.21 34.85
N GLU A 4 -16.60 12.96 35.12
CA GLU A 4 -17.18 13.87 34.13
C GLU A 4 -16.23 14.99 33.73
N GLU A 5 -15.43 15.49 34.67
CA GLU A 5 -14.42 16.51 34.37
C GLU A 5 -13.32 15.97 33.46
N VAL A 6 -12.84 14.76 33.75
CA VAL A 6 -11.81 14.11 32.95
C VAL A 6 -12.32 13.82 31.54
N VAL A 7 -13.54 13.30 31.41
CA VAL A 7 -14.17 13.04 30.12
C VAL A 7 -14.30 14.34 29.32
N GLY A 8 -14.74 15.42 29.95
CA GLY A 8 -14.86 16.73 29.30
C GLY A 8 -13.52 17.23 28.75
N LEU A 9 -12.45 17.09 29.56
CA LEU A 9 -11.10 17.47 29.13
C LEU A 9 -10.62 16.60 27.96
N LEU A 10 -10.90 15.32 27.99
CA LEU A 10 -10.52 14.41 26.92
C LEU A 10 -11.23 14.74 25.59
N VAL A 11 -12.55 15.02 25.67
CA VAL A 11 -13.34 15.43 24.49
C VAL A 11 -12.78 16.72 23.90
N ALA A 12 -12.48 17.71 24.75
CA ALA A 12 -11.89 18.98 24.30
C ALA A 12 -10.52 18.77 23.65
N ALA A 13 -9.68 17.94 24.26
CA ALA A 13 -8.34 17.63 23.72
C ALA A 13 -8.42 16.93 22.35
N ARG A 14 -9.33 15.98 22.20
CA ARG A 14 -9.54 15.28 20.91
C ARG A 14 -10.02 16.22 19.82
N LYS A 15 -10.89 17.17 20.17
CA LYS A 15 -11.36 18.18 19.23
C LYS A 15 -10.22 19.06 18.73
N VAL A 16 -9.36 19.54 19.65
CA VAL A 16 -8.17 20.32 19.29
C VAL A 16 -7.23 19.51 18.41
N LYS A 17 -7.01 18.25 18.76
CA LYS A 17 -6.19 17.35 17.95
C LYS A 17 -6.75 17.20 16.52
N ALA A 18 -8.05 17.03 16.38
CA ALA A 18 -8.68 16.90 15.06
C ALA A 18 -8.50 18.18 14.22
N GLU A 19 -8.60 19.35 14.83
CA GLU A 19 -8.37 20.63 14.18
C GLU A 19 -6.93 20.77 13.71
N ILE A 20 -5.96 20.37 14.55
CA ILE A 20 -4.54 20.38 14.21
C ILE A 20 -4.24 19.39 13.09
N ASP A 21 -4.77 18.18 13.16
CA ASP A 21 -4.57 17.16 12.13
C ASP A 21 -5.10 17.62 10.77
N SER A 22 -6.26 18.31 10.75
CA SER A 22 -6.83 18.88 9.52
C SER A 22 -5.93 19.98 8.94
N LYS A 23 -5.35 20.81 9.80
CA LYS A 23 -4.41 21.86 9.39
C LYS A 23 -3.14 21.27 8.80
N ILE A 24 -2.60 20.23 9.44
CA ILE A 24 -1.42 19.52 8.94
C ILE A 24 -1.68 18.95 7.55
N LYS A 25 -2.80 18.25 7.36
CA LYS A 25 -3.17 17.68 6.07
C LYS A 25 -3.28 18.74 4.97
N ARG A 26 -3.85 19.89 5.30
CA ARG A 26 -3.97 21.00 4.34
C ARG A 26 -2.59 21.54 3.95
N LEU A 27 -1.70 21.75 4.93
CA LEU A 27 -0.35 22.23 4.69
C LEU A 27 0.50 21.21 3.92
N GLU A 28 0.36 19.93 4.22
CA GLU A 28 1.02 18.86 3.45
C GLU A 28 0.57 18.87 1.99
N ARG A 29 -0.72 19.07 1.74
CA ARG A 29 -1.26 19.19 0.39
C ARG A 29 -0.67 20.38 -0.35
N GLU A 30 -0.56 21.53 0.32
CA GLU A 30 0.06 22.72 -0.26
C GLU A 30 1.52 22.47 -0.63
N VAL A 31 2.28 21.79 0.22
CA VAL A 31 3.68 21.40 -0.08
C VAL A 31 3.73 20.49 -1.30
N LEU A 32 2.85 19.50 -1.38
CA LEU A 32 2.82 18.54 -2.49
C LEU A 32 2.45 19.17 -3.84
N GLU A 33 1.77 20.31 -3.83
CA GLU A 33 1.43 21.06 -5.04
C GLU A 33 2.58 21.92 -5.55
N THR A 34 3.68 22.05 -4.79
CA THR A 34 4.84 22.83 -5.22
C THR A 34 5.65 22.13 -6.31
N LYS A 35 6.35 22.93 -7.11
CA LYS A 35 7.27 22.39 -8.12
C LYS A 35 8.37 21.53 -7.47
N PHE A 36 8.88 21.97 -6.32
CA PHE A 36 9.90 21.21 -5.57
C PHE A 36 9.44 19.80 -5.26
N ALA A 37 8.21 19.62 -4.74
CA ALA A 37 7.66 18.32 -4.42
C ALA A 37 7.42 17.49 -5.68
N ASN A 38 6.89 18.10 -6.74
CA ASN A 38 6.69 17.40 -8.01
C ASN A 38 7.99 16.86 -8.58
N ASP A 39 9.06 17.65 -8.55
CA ASP A 39 10.38 17.22 -9.02
C ASP A 39 10.95 16.11 -8.13
N ALA A 40 10.75 16.22 -6.81
CA ALA A 40 11.24 15.22 -5.85
C ALA A 40 10.59 13.85 -6.05
N VAL A 41 9.30 13.79 -6.40
CA VAL A 41 8.57 12.52 -6.54
C VAL A 41 8.68 11.89 -7.93
N GLN A 42 9.17 12.61 -8.94
CA GLN A 42 9.29 12.09 -10.30
C GLN A 42 9.98 10.73 -10.38
N PRO A 43 11.14 10.52 -9.72
CA PRO A 43 11.83 9.22 -9.80
C PRO A 43 11.03 8.04 -9.25
N ILE A 44 10.06 8.27 -8.36
CA ILE A 44 9.28 7.21 -7.73
C ILE A 44 7.83 7.10 -8.24
N ARG A 45 7.41 7.96 -9.17
CA ARG A 45 6.02 7.95 -9.67
C ARG A 45 5.58 6.62 -10.28
N ASN A 46 6.47 5.95 -10.99
CA ASN A 46 6.17 4.70 -11.69
C ASN A 46 6.77 3.46 -11.02
N GLN A 47 7.37 3.62 -9.86
CA GLN A 47 8.04 2.54 -9.13
C GLN A 47 7.47 2.34 -7.73
N GLY A 48 6.92 3.41 -7.15
CA GLY A 48 6.61 3.44 -5.73
C GLY A 48 7.88 3.56 -4.89
N GLY A 49 7.72 3.64 -3.58
CA GLY A 49 8.81 3.73 -2.64
C GLY A 49 8.95 5.12 -2.04
N GLU A 50 10.12 5.40 -1.52
CA GLU A 50 10.41 6.62 -0.77
C GLU A 50 11.60 7.37 -1.38
N ARG A 51 11.58 8.69 -1.23
CA ARG A 51 12.70 9.55 -1.58
C ARG A 51 12.78 10.72 -0.61
N THR A 52 13.97 10.95 -0.06
CA THR A 52 14.21 12.08 0.85
C THR A 52 15.01 13.16 0.11
N VAL A 53 14.48 14.37 0.11
CA VAL A 53 15.11 15.53 -0.50
C VAL A 53 15.01 16.69 0.47
N GLU A 54 16.16 17.27 0.83
CA GLU A 54 16.26 18.40 1.75
C GLU A 54 15.49 18.21 3.06
N GLY A 55 15.61 17.01 3.65
CA GLY A 55 14.97 16.69 4.92
C GLY A 55 13.50 16.29 4.84
N VAL A 56 12.91 16.30 3.66
CA VAL A 56 11.52 15.86 3.46
C VAL A 56 11.52 14.51 2.78
N THR A 57 10.84 13.53 3.40
CA THR A 57 10.67 12.20 2.84
C THR A 57 9.30 12.08 2.18
N PHE A 58 9.32 11.87 0.87
CA PHE A 58 8.12 11.62 0.08
C PHE A 58 7.92 10.13 -0.12
N GLU A 59 6.67 9.70 -0.14
CA GLU A 59 6.30 8.30 -0.34
C GLU A 59 5.22 8.18 -1.41
N ILE A 60 5.37 7.19 -2.29
CA ILE A 60 4.30 6.73 -3.17
C ILE A 60 4.09 5.25 -2.87
N LYS A 61 2.90 4.90 -2.42
CA LYS A 61 2.53 3.51 -2.18
C LYS A 61 2.31 2.78 -3.49
N ARG A 62 2.86 1.58 -3.56
CA ARG A 62 2.56 0.65 -4.64
C ARG A 62 1.68 -0.46 -4.09
N THR A 63 0.53 -0.66 -4.73
CA THR A 63 -0.38 -1.76 -4.40
C THR A 63 -0.55 -2.64 -5.63
N TYR A 64 -0.85 -3.93 -5.41
CA TYR A 64 -1.08 -4.87 -6.49
C TYR A 64 -2.56 -5.14 -6.62
N VAL A 65 -3.03 -5.22 -7.87
CA VAL A 65 -4.40 -5.58 -8.21
C VAL A 65 -4.33 -6.86 -9.03
N TRP A 66 -5.21 -7.80 -8.71
CA TRP A 66 -5.21 -9.13 -9.30
C TRP A 66 -6.44 -9.29 -10.19
N ASP A 67 -6.19 -9.69 -11.44
CA ASP A 67 -7.25 -10.04 -12.36
C ASP A 67 -7.80 -11.41 -11.98
N GLN A 68 -9.06 -11.46 -11.49
CA GLN A 68 -9.67 -12.68 -10.97
C GLN A 68 -9.89 -13.74 -12.05
N GLU A 69 -10.20 -13.32 -13.27
CA GLU A 69 -10.38 -14.26 -14.38
C GLU A 69 -9.07 -14.94 -14.74
N LEU A 70 -7.98 -14.16 -14.83
CA LEU A 70 -6.65 -14.69 -15.12
C LEU A 70 -6.12 -15.55 -13.98
N LEU A 71 -6.39 -15.19 -12.73
CA LEU A 71 -6.04 -16.03 -11.58
C LEU A 71 -6.77 -17.38 -11.63
N ALA A 72 -8.07 -17.37 -11.88
CA ALA A 72 -8.86 -18.59 -12.02
C ALA A 72 -8.31 -19.47 -13.14
N GLU A 73 -7.97 -18.88 -14.27
CA GLU A 73 -7.39 -19.59 -15.41
C GLU A 73 -6.05 -20.22 -15.05
N ALA A 74 -5.20 -19.46 -14.35
CA ALA A 74 -3.88 -19.95 -13.90
C ALA A 74 -4.01 -21.14 -12.96
N LEU A 75 -5.01 -21.13 -12.08
CA LEU A 75 -5.19 -22.17 -11.06
C LEU A 75 -5.86 -23.44 -11.60
N LYS A 76 -6.37 -23.43 -12.83
CA LYS A 76 -6.93 -24.62 -13.48
C LYS A 76 -5.93 -25.75 -13.69
N MET A 77 -4.61 -25.47 -13.59
CA MET A 77 -3.61 -26.53 -13.67
C MET A 77 -3.68 -27.50 -12.48
N TYR A 78 -4.33 -27.10 -11.40
CA TYR A 78 -4.49 -27.95 -10.21
C TYR A 78 -5.84 -28.65 -10.24
N PRO A 79 -5.90 -29.96 -9.89
CA PRO A 79 -7.16 -30.74 -9.92
C PRO A 79 -8.20 -30.25 -8.93
N SER A 80 -7.77 -29.72 -7.78
CA SER A 80 -8.67 -29.23 -6.75
C SER A 80 -8.07 -28.03 -6.00
N VAL A 81 -8.93 -27.31 -5.28
CA VAL A 81 -8.54 -26.18 -4.44
C VAL A 81 -7.51 -26.58 -3.37
N GLU A 82 -7.61 -27.83 -2.88
CA GLU A 82 -6.69 -28.35 -1.86
C GLU A 82 -5.24 -28.46 -2.37
N ASP A 83 -5.06 -28.57 -3.68
CA ASP A 83 -3.74 -28.66 -4.31
C ASP A 83 -3.11 -27.29 -4.57
N TRP A 84 -3.85 -26.20 -4.36
CA TRP A 84 -3.35 -24.85 -4.60
C TRP A 84 -2.16 -24.51 -3.71
N PRO A 85 -1.18 -23.74 -4.23
CA PRO A 85 -0.09 -23.25 -3.40
C PRO A 85 -0.61 -22.40 -2.22
N SER A 86 0.15 -22.38 -1.14
CA SER A 86 -0.25 -21.70 0.10
C SER A 86 -0.39 -20.19 -0.03
N PHE A 87 0.16 -19.57 -1.09
CA PHE A 87 0.01 -18.13 -1.29
C PHE A 87 -1.37 -17.73 -1.82
N VAL A 88 -2.21 -18.70 -2.20
CA VAL A 88 -3.55 -18.43 -2.76
C VAL A 88 -4.62 -18.92 -1.79
N THR A 89 -5.60 -18.08 -1.55
CA THR A 89 -6.72 -18.40 -0.65
C THR A 89 -8.03 -18.32 -1.41
N PRO A 90 -8.85 -19.40 -1.42
CA PRO A 90 -10.16 -19.41 -2.09
C PRO A 90 -11.25 -18.87 -1.14
N VAL A 91 -11.46 -17.56 -1.17
CA VAL A 91 -12.62 -16.93 -0.52
C VAL A 91 -13.59 -16.43 -1.59
N ASN A 92 -14.40 -15.41 -1.32
CA ASN A 92 -15.31 -14.84 -2.32
C ASN A 92 -14.55 -14.34 -3.56
N GLU A 93 -13.29 -13.92 -3.36
CA GLU A 93 -12.32 -13.65 -4.41
C GLU A 93 -11.10 -14.50 -4.15
N VAL A 94 -10.34 -14.80 -5.21
CA VAL A 94 -9.04 -15.44 -5.04
C VAL A 94 -8.08 -14.40 -4.49
N LYS A 95 -7.51 -14.66 -3.31
CA LYS A 95 -6.54 -13.75 -2.69
C LYS A 95 -5.14 -14.33 -2.78
N VAL A 96 -4.19 -13.47 -3.08
CA VAL A 96 -2.77 -13.83 -3.15
C VAL A 96 -2.05 -13.21 -1.96
N ASN A 97 -1.38 -14.05 -1.16
CA ASN A 97 -0.46 -13.57 -0.13
C ASN A 97 0.86 -13.24 -0.79
N LEU A 98 1.18 -11.97 -0.91
CA LEU A 98 2.34 -11.49 -1.66
C LEU A 98 3.67 -12.00 -1.07
N THR A 99 3.81 -12.04 0.24
CA THR A 99 5.03 -12.53 0.91
C THR A 99 5.26 -14.00 0.59
N LYS A 100 4.21 -14.83 0.70
CA LYS A 100 4.30 -16.25 0.36
C LYS A 100 4.53 -16.48 -1.13
N PHE A 101 3.92 -15.64 -1.98
CA PHE A 101 4.15 -15.70 -3.42
C PHE A 101 5.60 -15.41 -3.78
N LYS A 102 6.20 -14.40 -3.18
CA LYS A 102 7.63 -14.08 -3.39
C LYS A 102 8.53 -15.23 -2.96
N GLN A 103 8.21 -15.87 -1.84
CA GLN A 103 8.95 -17.05 -1.36
C GLN A 103 8.80 -18.22 -2.34
N PHE A 104 7.60 -18.45 -2.84
CA PHE A 104 7.34 -19.48 -3.85
C PHE A 104 8.17 -19.23 -5.12
N CYS A 105 8.29 -17.97 -5.56
CA CYS A 105 9.12 -17.62 -6.72
C CYS A 105 10.60 -17.97 -6.49
N LEU A 106 11.10 -17.80 -5.28
CA LEU A 106 12.48 -18.15 -4.94
C LEU A 106 12.68 -19.67 -4.89
N ASP A 107 11.71 -20.39 -4.32
CA ASP A 107 11.81 -21.84 -4.13
C ASP A 107 11.54 -22.64 -5.41
N HIS A 108 10.74 -22.08 -6.32
CA HIS A 108 10.25 -22.76 -7.53
C HIS A 108 10.35 -21.86 -8.78
N ALA A 109 11.54 -21.30 -9.03
CA ALA A 109 11.76 -20.29 -10.07
C ALA A 109 11.29 -20.70 -11.48
N ASP A 110 11.31 -21.98 -11.80
CA ASP A 110 10.93 -22.50 -13.14
C ASP A 110 9.50 -23.07 -13.18
N HIS A 111 8.72 -22.86 -12.12
CA HIS A 111 7.36 -23.41 -12.07
C HIS A 111 6.44 -22.76 -13.10
N PRO A 112 5.66 -23.55 -13.88
CA PRO A 112 4.83 -23.02 -14.97
C PRO A 112 3.69 -22.10 -14.49
N LEU A 113 3.34 -22.13 -13.21
CA LEU A 113 2.34 -21.23 -12.63
C LEU A 113 2.81 -19.77 -12.60
N LEU A 114 4.11 -19.52 -12.40
CA LEU A 114 4.64 -18.18 -12.17
C LEU A 114 4.33 -17.17 -13.27
N PRO A 115 4.56 -17.48 -14.58
CA PRO A 115 4.21 -16.53 -15.65
C PRO A 115 2.71 -16.19 -15.67
N LYS A 116 1.87 -17.16 -15.33
CA LYS A 116 0.41 -16.98 -15.31
C LYS A 116 -0.03 -16.07 -14.15
N ILE A 117 0.54 -16.25 -12.98
CA ILE A 117 0.25 -15.39 -11.82
C ILE A 117 0.80 -13.98 -12.06
N HIS A 118 2.01 -13.84 -12.59
CA HIS A 118 2.55 -12.53 -12.95
C HIS A 118 1.69 -11.82 -14.01
N GLY A 119 1.13 -12.57 -14.96
CA GLY A 119 0.22 -12.01 -15.96
C GLY A 119 -1.09 -11.51 -15.40
N ALA A 120 -1.53 -12.05 -14.25
CA ALA A 120 -2.75 -11.62 -13.56
C ALA A 120 -2.51 -10.41 -12.63
N MET A 121 -1.26 -10.05 -12.38
CA MET A 121 -0.88 -8.98 -11.46
C MET A 121 -0.71 -7.65 -12.19
N SER A 122 -1.27 -6.59 -11.64
CA SER A 122 -0.95 -5.22 -12.04
C SER A 122 -0.63 -4.37 -10.82
N ALA A 123 0.23 -3.37 -10.99
CA ALA A 123 0.59 -2.46 -9.91
C ALA A 123 -0.18 -1.15 -10.05
N LYS A 124 -0.67 -0.65 -8.91
CA LYS A 124 -1.24 0.70 -8.81
C LYS A 124 -0.36 1.52 -7.90
N PHE A 125 -0.21 2.79 -8.26
CA PHE A 125 0.57 3.74 -7.48
C PHE A 125 -0.38 4.77 -6.88
N GLY A 126 -0.24 5.00 -5.57
CA GLY A 126 -1.03 6.00 -4.87
C GLY A 126 -0.54 7.42 -5.15
N ASP A 127 -1.25 8.39 -4.60
CA ASP A 127 -0.82 9.78 -4.65
C ASP A 127 0.42 9.98 -3.77
N PRO A 128 1.29 10.94 -4.13
CA PRO A 128 2.44 11.27 -3.30
C PRO A 128 2.01 11.73 -1.90
N LYS A 129 2.74 11.29 -0.88
CA LYS A 129 2.52 11.68 0.51
C LYS A 129 3.84 12.11 1.13
N ILE A 130 3.76 13.00 2.12
CA ILE A 130 4.89 13.32 2.97
C ILE A 130 4.90 12.31 4.11
N LYS A 131 5.96 11.50 4.20
CA LYS A 131 6.10 10.49 5.24
C LYS A 131 6.77 11.04 6.49
N ALA A 132 7.78 11.87 6.30
CA ALA A 132 8.55 12.45 7.40
C ALA A 132 9.21 13.75 6.97
N MET A 133 9.47 14.61 7.95
CA MET A 133 10.23 15.85 7.75
C MET A 133 11.23 15.95 8.88
N SER A 134 12.49 16.26 8.52
CA SER A 134 13.49 16.63 9.52
C SER A 134 13.65 18.15 9.52
N THR A 135 13.70 18.69 10.73
CA THR A 135 13.89 20.13 10.94
C THR A 135 15.36 20.44 11.11
#